data_ea2f6d139b5642c675142b16454b3206
#
_entry.id   ea2f6d139b5642c675142b16454b3206
#
_cell.length_a   1.000
_cell.length_b   1.000
_cell.length_c   1.000
_cell.angle_alpha   90.00
_cell.angle_beta   90.00
_cell.angle_gamma   90.00
#
_symmetry.space_group_name_H-M   'P 1'
#
loop_
_entity.id
_entity.type
_entity.pdbx_description
1 polymer ?
#
loop_
_entity_poly.entity_id
_entity_poly.type
_entity_poly.pdbx_seq_one_letter_code
_entity_poly.pdbx_strand_id
1 'polypeptide(L)'
;AQAFPKPKVFQEIVTSTIVNYYSDVKNEVVIDKCRAWPAHIDIMKKYVTNNPKLICTVRHPLDILASFITLFHKDGTLNFIDRAMIEQKIPLTDDNRCHYMMNPGGIVWESMNALATAFRQKETQYIHFIQYDDLVSNPREVMNKLHGFLQLDPFHYNFDNVVAKDREKDTEVYGLPTM
;
A
#
# COMPACT_ATOMS: atom_id res chain seq x y z
N ALA A 1 32.07 13.79 14.02
CA ALA A 1 31.78 12.46 14.57
C ALA A 1 31.00 11.66 13.54
N GLN A 2 31.47 10.49 13.13
CA GLN A 2 30.77 9.62 12.20
C GLN A 2 29.54 9.03 12.92
N ALA A 3 28.34 9.34 12.40
CA ALA A 3 27.10 9.02 13.06
C ALA A 3 26.81 7.50 13.17
N PHE A 4 27.38 6.65 12.30
CA PHE A 4 27.16 5.21 12.30
C PHE A 4 28.42 4.40 12.01
N PRO A 5 29.23 4.09 13.02
CA PRO A 5 30.49 3.39 12.82
C PRO A 5 30.37 1.87 12.60
N LYS A 6 29.13 1.29 12.59
CA LYS A 6 28.95 -0.18 12.57
C LYS A 6 27.87 -0.64 11.58
N PRO A 7 28.17 -0.61 10.26
CA PRO A 7 27.17 -1.00 9.23
C PRO A 7 26.64 -2.43 9.38
N LYS A 8 27.46 -3.37 9.88
CA LYS A 8 27.00 -4.74 10.15
C LYS A 8 25.95 -4.80 11.26
N VAL A 9 26.16 -4.07 12.36
CA VAL A 9 25.19 -4.01 13.47
C VAL A 9 23.89 -3.39 13.01
N PHE A 10 23.94 -2.35 12.19
CA PHE A 10 22.72 -1.75 11.60
C PHE A 10 21.97 -2.76 10.73
N GLN A 11 22.68 -3.50 9.89
CA GLN A 11 22.09 -4.57 9.07
C GLN A 11 21.42 -5.64 9.93
N GLU A 12 22.09 -6.11 10.97
CA GLU A 12 21.53 -7.09 11.91
C GLU A 12 20.26 -6.58 12.59
N ILE A 13 20.25 -5.32 13.03
CA ILE A 13 19.07 -4.70 13.64
C ILE A 13 17.89 -4.66 12.65
N VAL A 14 18.11 -4.20 11.43
CA VAL A 14 17.03 -4.10 10.41
C VAL A 14 16.49 -5.49 10.08
N THR A 15 17.36 -6.45 9.81
CA THR A 15 16.97 -7.83 9.48
C THR A 15 16.23 -8.49 10.65
N SER A 16 16.76 -8.36 11.88
CA SER A 16 16.14 -8.97 13.05
C SER A 16 14.79 -8.33 13.40
N THR A 17 14.62 -7.03 13.17
CA THR A 17 13.34 -6.35 13.40
C THR A 17 12.25 -6.96 12.52
N ILE A 18 12.51 -7.16 11.24
CA ILE A 18 11.53 -7.74 10.30
C ILE A 18 11.24 -9.21 10.67
N VAL A 19 12.28 -10.01 10.92
CA VAL A 19 12.12 -11.41 11.29
C VAL A 19 11.36 -11.56 12.61
N ASN A 20 11.65 -10.73 13.60
CA ASN A 20 10.98 -10.79 14.91
C ASN A 20 9.54 -10.27 14.84
N TYR A 21 9.25 -9.30 13.98
CA TYR A 21 7.89 -8.79 13.82
C TYR A 21 6.91 -9.87 13.34
N TYR A 22 7.38 -10.81 12.51
CA TYR A 22 6.57 -11.91 12.00
C TYR A 22 6.87 -13.27 12.67
N SER A 23 7.60 -13.28 13.79
CA SER A 23 8.09 -14.52 14.41
C SER A 23 6.98 -15.44 14.96
N ASP A 24 5.83 -14.90 15.30
CA ASP A 24 4.64 -15.61 15.76
C ASP A 24 3.73 -16.11 14.63
N VAL A 25 3.96 -15.64 13.40
CA VAL A 25 3.19 -16.06 12.22
C VAL A 25 3.67 -17.43 11.77
N LYS A 26 2.77 -18.42 11.79
CA LYS A 26 3.05 -19.80 11.39
C LYS A 26 2.77 -20.09 9.91
N ASN A 27 2.26 -19.12 9.19
CA ASN A 27 1.95 -19.25 7.78
C ASN A 27 3.22 -19.27 6.93
N GLU A 28 3.23 -20.11 5.90
CA GLU A 28 4.34 -20.21 4.96
C GLU A 28 4.55 -18.91 4.15
N VAL A 29 3.47 -18.18 3.90
CA VAL A 29 3.46 -16.91 3.17
C VAL A 29 2.89 -15.81 4.03
N VAL A 30 3.63 -14.71 4.11
CA VAL A 30 3.22 -13.47 4.78
C VAL A 30 3.13 -12.36 3.74
N ILE A 31 2.00 -11.65 3.74
CA ILE A 31 1.80 -10.47 2.89
C ILE A 31 1.72 -9.25 3.79
N ASP A 32 2.68 -8.33 3.63
CA ASP A 32 2.66 -7.04 4.31
C ASP A 32 2.06 -5.96 3.40
N LYS A 33 1.18 -5.13 3.98
CA LYS A 33 0.52 -4.05 3.25
C LYS A 33 1.10 -2.70 3.64
N CYS A 34 1.95 -2.14 2.78
CA CYS A 34 2.45 -0.79 2.95
C CYS A 34 2.65 -0.10 1.60
N ARG A 35 2.08 1.10 1.45
CA ARG A 35 2.18 1.90 0.21
C ARG A 35 3.59 2.44 -0.05
N ALA A 36 4.45 2.46 0.96
CA ALA A 36 5.81 2.96 0.84
C ALA A 36 6.79 1.92 0.26
N TRP A 37 6.46 0.64 0.24
CA TRP A 37 7.37 -0.42 -0.21
C TRP A 37 8.01 -0.17 -1.57
N PRO A 38 7.33 0.37 -2.60
CA PRO A 38 7.97 0.64 -3.89
C PRO A 38 9.15 1.62 -3.80
N ALA A 39 9.17 2.52 -2.82
CA ALA A 39 10.29 3.45 -2.63
C ALA A 39 11.49 2.82 -1.91
N HIS A 40 11.36 1.62 -1.37
CA HIS A 40 12.34 0.96 -0.51
C HIS A 40 12.81 -0.40 -1.03
N ILE A 41 12.68 -0.68 -2.31
CA ILE A 41 13.08 -1.96 -2.92
C ILE A 41 14.59 -2.20 -2.74
N ASP A 42 15.39 -1.16 -2.88
CA ASP A 42 16.84 -1.22 -2.65
C ASP A 42 17.20 -1.64 -1.21
N ILE A 43 16.48 -1.12 -0.22
CA ILE A 43 16.61 -1.50 1.18
C ILE A 43 16.17 -2.95 1.40
N MET A 44 15.04 -3.35 0.80
CA MET A 44 14.58 -4.74 0.87
C MET A 44 15.60 -5.71 0.27
N LYS A 45 16.18 -5.39 -0.89
CA LYS A 45 17.23 -6.19 -1.53
C LYS A 45 18.46 -6.31 -0.68
N LYS A 46 18.82 -5.27 0.02
CA LYS A 46 20.03 -5.23 0.83
C LYS A 46 19.91 -5.96 2.17
N TYR A 47 18.73 -5.89 2.81
CA TYR A 47 18.59 -6.28 4.21
C TYR A 47 17.57 -7.40 4.44
N VAL A 48 16.68 -7.69 3.50
CA VAL A 48 15.59 -8.67 3.70
C VAL A 48 15.72 -9.84 2.75
N THR A 49 15.69 -9.59 1.44
CA THR A 49 15.75 -10.64 0.42
C THR A 49 16.30 -10.06 -0.88
N ASN A 50 17.14 -10.81 -1.56
CA ASN A 50 17.70 -10.40 -2.87
C ASN A 50 16.66 -10.41 -4.01
N ASN A 51 15.48 -10.98 -3.78
CA ASN A 51 14.40 -11.04 -4.75
C ASN A 51 13.06 -10.65 -4.12
N PRO A 52 12.86 -9.37 -3.75
CA PRO A 52 11.58 -8.91 -3.20
C PRO A 52 10.47 -9.04 -4.25
N LYS A 53 9.28 -9.39 -3.81
CA LYS A 53 8.10 -9.48 -4.66
C LYS A 53 7.04 -8.51 -4.15
N LEU A 54 6.74 -7.49 -4.93
CA LEU A 54 5.75 -6.49 -4.61
C LEU A 54 4.53 -6.65 -5.51
N ILE A 55 3.36 -6.44 -4.95
CA ILE A 55 2.10 -6.37 -5.69
C ILE A 55 1.63 -4.92 -5.63
N CYS A 56 1.35 -4.32 -6.77
CA CYS A 56 0.85 -2.97 -6.86
C CYS A 56 -0.44 -2.93 -7.67
N THR A 57 -1.55 -2.65 -7.01
CA THR A 57 -2.81 -2.33 -7.70
C THR A 57 -2.75 -0.90 -8.20
N VAL A 58 -3.08 -0.71 -9.47
CA VAL A 58 -3.09 0.61 -10.12
C VAL A 58 -4.48 0.94 -10.65
N ARG A 59 -4.87 2.19 -10.49
CA ARG A 59 -6.13 2.74 -10.94
C ARG A 59 -5.94 4.19 -11.37
N HIS A 60 -6.82 4.72 -12.21
CA HIS A 60 -6.75 6.12 -12.60
C HIS A 60 -6.84 7.04 -11.37
N PRO A 61 -5.97 8.05 -11.21
CA PRO A 61 -5.95 8.89 -10.00
C PRO A 61 -7.28 9.59 -9.71
N LEU A 62 -8.01 10.04 -10.72
CA LEU A 62 -9.33 10.65 -10.54
C LEU A 62 -10.35 9.67 -9.95
N ASP A 63 -10.29 8.38 -10.31
CA ASP A 63 -11.19 7.38 -9.73
C ASP A 63 -10.84 7.08 -8.28
N ILE A 64 -9.55 7.16 -7.93
CA ILE A 64 -9.10 7.04 -6.54
C ILE A 64 -9.64 8.21 -5.72
N LEU A 65 -9.49 9.45 -6.22
CA LEU A 65 -10.01 10.65 -5.56
C LEU A 65 -11.54 10.59 -5.41
N ALA A 66 -12.26 10.23 -6.47
CA ALA A 66 -13.72 10.09 -6.44
C ALA A 66 -14.18 9.05 -5.40
N SER A 67 -13.44 7.94 -5.27
CA SER A 67 -13.71 6.92 -4.27
C SER A 67 -13.52 7.47 -2.84
N PHE A 68 -12.44 8.22 -2.58
CA PHE A 68 -12.24 8.88 -1.29
C PHE A 68 -13.34 9.89 -0.97
N ILE A 69 -13.71 10.75 -1.91
CA ILE A 69 -14.77 11.74 -1.72
C ILE A 69 -16.11 11.06 -1.41
N THR A 70 -16.44 9.98 -2.15
CA THR A 70 -17.65 9.19 -1.88
C THR A 70 -17.62 8.60 -0.45
N LEU A 71 -16.46 8.08 -0.02
CA LEU A 71 -16.29 7.53 1.31
C LEU A 71 -16.44 8.60 2.40
N PHE A 72 -15.88 9.80 2.19
CA PHE A 72 -15.96 10.92 3.14
C PHE A 72 -17.40 11.44 3.34
N HIS A 73 -18.24 11.32 2.31
CA HIS A 73 -19.65 11.72 2.41
C HIS A 73 -20.56 10.63 3.01
N LYS A 74 -20.05 9.40 3.20
CA LYS A 74 -20.89 8.26 3.55
C LYS A 74 -21.56 8.36 4.92
N ASP A 75 -20.87 8.90 5.93
CA ASP A 75 -21.37 8.97 7.31
C ASP A 75 -21.33 10.38 7.93
N GLY A 76 -20.82 11.36 7.21
CA GLY A 76 -20.76 12.77 7.64
C GLY A 76 -19.80 13.04 8.81
N THR A 77 -19.00 12.08 9.23
CA THR A 77 -18.00 12.29 10.28
C THR A 77 -16.70 12.89 9.75
N LEU A 78 -16.00 13.65 10.58
CA LEU A 78 -14.70 14.21 10.24
C LEU A 78 -13.65 13.08 10.15
N ASN A 79 -13.13 12.85 8.96
CA ASN A 79 -12.02 11.92 8.73
C ASN A 79 -10.66 12.56 9.07
N PHE A 80 -9.57 11.79 8.94
CA PHE A 80 -8.22 12.26 9.26
C PHE A 80 -7.75 13.41 8.35
N ILE A 81 -8.18 13.46 7.09
CA ILE A 81 -7.85 14.55 6.14
C ILE A 81 -8.59 15.81 6.56
N ASP A 82 -9.88 15.72 6.90
CA ASP A 82 -10.66 16.86 7.37
C ASP A 82 -10.05 17.49 8.61
N ARG A 83 -9.63 16.67 9.58
CA ARG A 83 -8.96 17.16 10.80
C ARG A 83 -7.67 17.90 10.47
N ALA A 84 -6.83 17.34 9.61
CA ALA A 84 -5.59 17.97 9.20
C ALA A 84 -5.82 19.28 8.42
N MET A 85 -6.87 19.33 7.58
CA MET A 85 -7.26 20.54 6.87
C MET A 85 -7.77 21.62 7.82
N ILE A 86 -8.56 21.27 8.84
CA ILE A 86 -9.04 22.21 9.88
C ILE A 86 -7.84 22.82 10.64
N GLU A 87 -6.88 22.00 11.05
CA GLU A 87 -5.66 22.46 11.73
C GLU A 87 -4.88 23.48 10.87
N GLN A 88 -4.88 23.29 9.55
CA GLN A 88 -4.23 24.19 8.59
C GLN A 88 -5.15 25.33 8.10
N LYS A 89 -6.36 25.45 8.65
CA LYS A 89 -7.37 26.45 8.26
C LYS A 89 -7.77 26.39 6.78
N ILE A 90 -7.77 25.18 6.20
CA ILE A 90 -8.19 24.93 4.83
C ILE A 90 -9.70 24.63 4.84
N PRO A 91 -10.53 25.30 4.01
CA PRO A 91 -11.97 25.02 3.93
C PRO A 91 -12.27 23.59 3.51
N LEU A 92 -13.25 22.95 4.15
CA LEU A 92 -13.66 21.56 3.88
C LEU A 92 -14.54 21.47 2.63
N THR A 93 -13.95 21.68 1.46
CA THR A 93 -14.59 21.44 0.16
C THR A 93 -13.97 20.21 -0.49
N ASP A 94 -14.69 19.54 -1.38
CA ASP A 94 -14.18 18.35 -2.08
C ASP A 94 -12.97 18.69 -2.96
N ASP A 95 -12.97 19.87 -3.55
CA ASP A 95 -11.83 20.38 -4.32
C ASP A 95 -10.58 20.49 -3.44
N ASN A 96 -10.70 21.11 -2.27
CA ASN A 96 -9.59 21.23 -1.33
C ASN A 96 -9.16 19.87 -0.77
N ARG A 97 -10.09 18.93 -0.53
CA ARG A 97 -9.73 17.54 -0.16
C ARG A 97 -8.93 16.85 -1.24
N CYS A 98 -9.35 16.98 -2.50
CA CYS A 98 -8.61 16.44 -3.64
C CYS A 98 -7.21 17.06 -3.74
N HIS A 99 -7.10 18.36 -3.65
CA HIS A 99 -5.81 19.06 -3.63
C HIS A 99 -4.94 18.60 -2.45
N TYR A 100 -5.49 18.48 -1.26
CA TYR A 100 -4.76 18.04 -0.08
C TYR A 100 -4.21 16.61 -0.25
N MET A 101 -5.00 15.70 -0.82
CA MET A 101 -4.55 14.33 -1.09
C MET A 101 -3.48 14.23 -2.18
N MET A 102 -3.47 15.17 -3.13
CA MET A 102 -2.55 15.19 -4.27
C MET A 102 -1.31 16.08 -4.06
N ASN A 103 -1.25 16.86 -2.99
CA ASN A 103 -0.06 17.65 -2.67
C ASN A 103 1.04 16.79 -2.04
N PRO A 104 2.32 17.22 -2.10
CA PRO A 104 3.41 16.54 -1.38
C PRO A 104 3.08 16.32 0.09
N GLY A 105 3.19 15.07 0.54
CA GLY A 105 2.74 14.62 1.87
C GLY A 105 1.29 14.11 1.91
N GLY A 106 0.50 14.33 0.86
CA GLY A 106 -0.85 13.79 0.75
C GLY A 106 -0.87 12.29 0.41
N ILE A 107 -1.91 11.59 0.87
CA ILE A 107 -2.01 10.13 0.83
C ILE A 107 -1.93 9.53 -0.59
N VAL A 108 -2.50 10.22 -1.59
CA VAL A 108 -2.46 9.78 -2.99
C VAL A 108 -1.10 10.10 -3.60
N TRP A 109 -0.60 11.32 -3.33
CA TRP A 109 0.70 11.75 -3.82
C TRP A 109 1.82 10.85 -3.32
N GLU A 110 1.86 10.51 -2.02
CA GLU A 110 2.90 9.66 -1.44
C GLU A 110 2.91 8.26 -2.08
N SER A 111 1.74 7.69 -2.35
CA SER A 111 1.63 6.39 -3.02
C SER A 111 2.18 6.45 -4.45
N MET A 112 1.85 7.50 -5.20
CA MET A 112 2.35 7.72 -6.56
C MET A 112 3.86 8.01 -6.56
N ASN A 113 4.35 8.80 -5.60
CA ASN A 113 5.76 9.13 -5.49
C ASN A 113 6.62 7.91 -5.11
N ALA A 114 6.12 7.04 -4.25
CA ALA A 114 6.78 5.77 -3.92
C ALA A 114 6.96 4.91 -5.19
N LEU A 115 5.90 4.79 -5.98
CA LEU A 115 5.97 4.05 -7.25
C LEU A 115 6.89 4.74 -8.27
N ALA A 116 6.80 6.06 -8.43
CA ALA A 116 7.70 6.82 -9.29
C ALA A 116 9.18 6.66 -8.88
N THR A 117 9.44 6.45 -7.59
CA THR A 117 10.79 6.16 -7.09
C THR A 117 11.29 4.82 -7.60
N ALA A 118 10.47 3.76 -7.58
CA ALA A 118 10.83 2.46 -8.15
C ALA A 118 11.16 2.56 -9.66
N PHE A 119 10.39 3.37 -10.40
CA PHE A 119 10.69 3.63 -11.82
C PHE A 119 12.04 4.38 -12.01
N ARG A 120 12.29 5.42 -11.23
CA ARG A 120 13.56 6.17 -11.28
C ARG A 120 14.77 5.29 -10.93
N GLN A 121 14.60 4.37 -9.99
CA GLN A 121 15.64 3.42 -9.56
C GLN A 121 15.76 2.20 -10.48
N LYS A 122 14.90 2.07 -11.48
CA LYS A 122 14.84 0.90 -12.40
C LYS A 122 14.59 -0.43 -11.66
N GLU A 123 13.76 -0.42 -10.63
CA GLU A 123 13.46 -1.57 -9.78
C GLU A 123 12.07 -2.19 -10.06
N THR A 124 11.42 -1.79 -11.15
CA THR A 124 10.06 -2.21 -11.50
C THR A 124 9.92 -3.71 -11.81
N GLN A 125 11.02 -4.41 -12.12
CA GLN A 125 11.03 -5.86 -12.31
C GLN A 125 10.62 -6.65 -11.06
N TYR A 126 10.66 -6.04 -9.89
CA TYR A 126 10.22 -6.63 -8.61
C TYR A 126 8.74 -6.35 -8.31
N ILE A 127 8.04 -5.62 -9.19
CA ILE A 127 6.65 -5.22 -8.99
C ILE A 127 5.73 -5.91 -10.00
N HIS A 128 4.75 -6.63 -9.50
CA HIS A 128 3.62 -7.10 -10.31
C HIS A 128 2.49 -6.08 -10.27
N PHE A 129 2.22 -5.48 -11.42
CA PHE A 129 1.15 -4.49 -11.56
C PHE A 129 -0.18 -5.17 -11.84
N ILE A 130 -1.21 -4.80 -11.09
CA ILE A 130 -2.58 -5.25 -11.29
C ILE A 130 -3.43 -4.03 -11.62
N GLN A 131 -3.97 -3.95 -12.83
CA GLN A 131 -4.97 -2.96 -13.18
C GLN A 131 -6.26 -3.28 -12.43
N TYR A 132 -6.83 -2.29 -11.75
CA TYR A 132 -8.05 -2.48 -10.97
C TYR A 132 -9.21 -2.94 -11.84
N ASP A 133 -9.36 -2.37 -13.03
CA ASP A 133 -10.44 -2.71 -13.94
C ASP A 133 -10.32 -4.15 -14.49
N ASP A 134 -9.08 -4.62 -14.73
CA ASP A 134 -8.83 -6.01 -15.09
C ASP A 134 -9.17 -6.96 -13.94
N LEU A 135 -8.81 -6.59 -12.70
CA LEU A 135 -9.13 -7.37 -11.51
C LEU A 135 -10.64 -7.54 -11.31
N VAL A 136 -11.41 -6.49 -11.60
CA VAL A 136 -12.87 -6.52 -11.47
C VAL A 136 -13.52 -7.28 -12.63
N SER A 137 -13.04 -7.10 -13.87
CA SER A 137 -13.64 -7.70 -15.06
C SER A 137 -13.22 -9.15 -15.31
N ASN A 138 -11.97 -9.51 -14.98
CA ASN A 138 -11.41 -10.86 -15.20
C ASN A 138 -10.53 -11.33 -14.02
N PRO A 139 -11.09 -11.44 -12.82
CA PRO A 139 -10.32 -11.74 -11.61
C PRO A 139 -9.55 -13.06 -11.69
N ARG A 140 -10.10 -14.07 -12.36
CA ARG A 140 -9.46 -15.38 -12.50
C ARG A 140 -8.12 -15.30 -13.22
N GLU A 141 -8.08 -14.61 -14.33
CA GLU A 141 -6.85 -14.46 -15.12
C GLU A 141 -5.80 -13.64 -14.36
N VAL A 142 -6.23 -12.54 -13.73
CA VAL A 142 -5.36 -11.69 -12.93
C VAL A 142 -4.75 -12.47 -11.77
N MET A 143 -5.54 -13.26 -11.04
CA MET A 143 -5.05 -14.06 -9.92
C MET A 143 -4.12 -15.19 -10.38
N ASN A 144 -4.37 -15.81 -11.52
CA ASN A 144 -3.45 -16.82 -12.08
C ASN A 144 -2.08 -16.20 -12.43
N LYS A 145 -2.05 -15.01 -13.04
CA LYS A 145 -0.80 -14.28 -13.32
C LYS A 145 -0.07 -13.91 -12.04
N LEU A 146 -0.81 -13.48 -11.02
CA LEU A 146 -0.27 -13.14 -9.71
C LEU A 146 0.37 -14.36 -9.04
N HIS A 147 -0.31 -15.52 -9.03
CA HIS A 147 0.25 -16.76 -8.49
C HIS A 147 1.55 -17.16 -9.21
N GLY A 148 1.59 -17.05 -10.53
CA GLY A 148 2.81 -17.29 -11.30
C GLY A 148 3.95 -16.35 -10.92
N PHE A 149 3.68 -15.06 -10.75
CA PHE A 149 4.68 -14.09 -10.27
C PHE A 149 5.19 -14.42 -8.87
N LEU A 150 4.29 -14.77 -7.96
CA LEU A 150 4.63 -15.12 -6.57
C LEU A 150 5.28 -16.49 -6.45
N GLN A 151 5.18 -17.34 -7.47
CA GLN A 151 5.60 -18.76 -7.46
C GLN A 151 4.82 -19.57 -6.41
N LEU A 152 3.54 -19.29 -6.28
CA LEU A 152 2.61 -20.00 -5.43
C LEU A 152 1.76 -20.97 -6.25
N ASP A 153 1.34 -22.06 -5.63
CA ASP A 153 0.41 -23.00 -6.24
C ASP A 153 -0.93 -22.33 -6.57
N PRO A 154 -1.60 -22.76 -7.64
CA PRO A 154 -2.93 -22.28 -7.98
C PRO A 154 -3.92 -22.50 -6.82
N PHE A 155 -4.75 -21.51 -6.57
CA PHE A 155 -5.80 -21.58 -5.55
C PHE A 155 -7.18 -21.41 -6.21
N HIS A 156 -8.17 -22.17 -5.73
CA HIS A 156 -9.54 -22.04 -6.20
C HIS A 156 -10.27 -20.93 -5.44
N TYR A 157 -10.40 -19.79 -6.11
CA TYR A 157 -11.17 -18.65 -5.60
C TYR A 157 -12.65 -18.76 -5.96
N ASN A 158 -13.53 -18.42 -5.03
CA ASN A 158 -14.93 -18.16 -5.32
C ASN A 158 -15.13 -16.66 -5.56
N PHE A 159 -15.05 -16.26 -6.83
CA PHE A 159 -15.19 -14.84 -7.20
C PHE A 159 -16.64 -14.33 -7.16
N ASP A 160 -17.63 -15.22 -7.10
CA ASP A 160 -19.04 -14.86 -6.98
C ASP A 160 -19.43 -14.53 -5.54
N ASN A 161 -18.60 -14.93 -4.56
CA ASN A 161 -18.82 -14.67 -3.15
C ASN A 161 -17.49 -14.31 -2.47
N VAL A 162 -17.01 -13.09 -2.71
CA VAL A 162 -15.82 -12.56 -2.04
C VAL A 162 -16.22 -11.97 -0.70
N VAL A 163 -15.81 -12.61 0.38
CA VAL A 163 -16.10 -12.16 1.75
C VAL A 163 -14.82 -11.68 2.40
N ALA A 164 -14.84 -10.44 2.90
CA ALA A 164 -13.76 -9.94 3.74
C ALA A 164 -13.78 -10.67 5.09
N LYS A 165 -12.74 -11.45 5.38
CA LYS A 165 -12.62 -12.16 6.67
C LYS A 165 -12.27 -11.22 7.81
N ASP A 166 -11.32 -10.32 7.55
CA ASP A 166 -10.87 -9.33 8.51
C ASP A 166 -11.18 -7.94 7.93
N ARG A 167 -11.94 -7.16 8.68
CA ARG A 167 -12.15 -5.75 8.35
C ARG A 167 -11.01 -4.96 8.94
N GLU A 168 -10.32 -4.19 8.11
CA GLU A 168 -9.38 -3.20 8.61
C GLU A 168 -10.14 -2.24 9.54
N LYS A 169 -9.52 -1.88 10.66
CA LYS A 169 -10.11 -0.95 11.64
C LYS A 169 -9.94 0.51 11.17
N ASP A 170 -10.29 0.76 9.92
CA ASP A 170 -10.12 2.06 9.28
C ASP A 170 -10.88 3.16 10.02
N THR A 171 -12.02 2.83 10.61
CA THR A 171 -12.79 3.78 11.42
C THR A 171 -12.06 4.16 12.70
N GLU A 172 -11.40 3.21 13.37
CA GLU A 172 -10.66 3.47 14.61
C GLU A 172 -9.35 4.22 14.33
N VAL A 173 -8.64 3.86 13.25
CA VAL A 173 -7.31 4.39 12.96
C VAL A 173 -7.38 5.71 12.17
N TYR A 174 -8.25 5.79 11.17
CA TYR A 174 -8.30 6.91 10.22
C TYR A 174 -9.59 7.71 10.30
N GLY A 175 -10.58 7.29 11.09
CA GLY A 175 -11.92 7.89 11.10
C GLY A 175 -12.66 7.71 9.77
N LEU A 176 -12.32 6.65 9.01
CA LEU A 176 -13.00 6.33 7.76
C LEU A 176 -14.12 5.34 8.01
N PRO A 177 -15.30 5.50 7.40
CA PRO A 177 -16.37 4.51 7.50
C PRO A 177 -15.89 3.18 6.89
N THR A 178 -16.26 2.07 7.52
CA THR A 178 -16.00 0.74 6.96
C THR A 178 -16.76 0.56 5.64
N MET A 179 -16.05 0.14 4.60
CA MET A 179 -16.64 -0.25 3.32
C MET A 179 -17.50 -1.50 3.45
#